data_204286ac4714ec0c41419c6641a704c1
#
_entry.id   204286ac4714ec0c41419c6641a704c1
#
_cell.length_a   1.000
_cell.length_b   1.000
_cell.length_c   1.000
_cell.angle_alpha   90.00
_cell.angle_beta   90.00
_cell.angle_gamma   90.00
#
_symmetry.space_group_name_H-M   'P 1'
#
loop_
_entity.id
_entity.type
_entity.pdbx_description
1 polymer ?
#
loop_
_entity_poly.entity_id
_entity_poly.type
_entity_poly.pdbx_seq_one_letter_code
_entity_poly.pdbx_strand_id
1 'polypeptide(L)'
;MIESIRKMWKIGELRKKIIYTFLMLLVYRLVGVIPAPGVDAVKVFNSAGMSNTNLLGLVNMMTGNAFEKMTLMAMGITPYINASIIMQLLTIAIPALERLSKEEDGRQKINRITRYVTIGLAALQAIGLVRGLGFIKAGWINYVLVGVSMAGGTALAMWIGERITEKGIGNGISLLIFAGIISNLFNGIVSGFTMASGNATTSGWLTLIIVVVTCILMTVVVTFVELGERRIPLQIAKQVKGRRVYGGQNTHMSLKVVSVGVLPLIFAYSFLAFPGTIAQLIDPNKQGWFTQWWEANMNQGKIGYMIVSGLLIIAFTFFYSSISFDPKQQAEQLQQQGAVIPGQRGKNIRQYLQNIVSRLNLFAAFFLAILAAVPTLLITLAGVSANSIPFAASSILIAVSVALETVRTIQGEMSVRGIDMDMDGFM
;
A
#
# COMPACT_ATOMS: atom_id res chain seq x y z
N MET A 1 7.02 -25.71 6.50
CA MET A 1 7.65 -24.49 5.96
C MET A 1 8.92 -24.78 5.15
N ILE A 2 9.97 -25.38 5.70
CA ILE A 2 11.23 -25.66 4.98
C ILE A 2 11.01 -26.59 3.78
N GLU A 3 10.19 -27.64 3.93
CA GLU A 3 9.83 -28.52 2.82
C GLU A 3 9.06 -27.81 1.70
N SER A 4 8.13 -26.94 2.03
CA SER A 4 7.36 -26.14 1.07
C SER A 4 8.28 -25.21 0.27
N ILE A 5 9.24 -24.55 0.94
CA ILE A 5 10.27 -23.71 0.29
C ILE A 5 11.15 -24.58 -0.61
N ARG A 6 11.53 -25.78 -0.17
CA ARG A 6 12.34 -26.71 -0.96
C ARG A 6 11.60 -27.22 -2.20
N LYS A 7 10.29 -27.51 -2.09
CA LYS A 7 9.42 -27.88 -3.22
C LYS A 7 9.30 -26.73 -4.21
N MET A 8 9.07 -25.50 -3.72
CA MET A 8 9.01 -24.28 -4.52
C MET A 8 10.30 -24.05 -5.32
N TRP A 9 11.47 -24.23 -4.68
CA TRP A 9 12.77 -24.02 -5.34
C TRP A 9 13.10 -25.03 -6.42
N LYS A 10 12.47 -26.23 -6.40
CA LYS A 10 12.62 -27.25 -7.44
C LYS A 10 11.91 -26.89 -8.75
N ILE A 11 10.90 -26.00 -8.70
CA ILE A 11 10.17 -25.55 -9.89
C ILE A 11 11.01 -24.47 -10.61
N GLY A 12 11.61 -24.81 -11.75
CA GLY A 12 12.54 -23.93 -12.46
C GLY A 12 11.96 -22.58 -12.88
N GLU A 13 10.70 -22.53 -13.30
CA GLU A 13 10.03 -21.27 -13.70
C GLU A 13 9.75 -20.38 -12.50
N LEU A 14 9.27 -20.95 -11.38
CA LEU A 14 8.97 -20.18 -10.18
C LEU A 14 10.26 -19.61 -9.58
N ARG A 15 11.33 -20.41 -9.58
CA ARG A 15 12.66 -19.94 -9.16
C ARG A 15 13.15 -18.76 -10.01
N LYS A 16 12.98 -18.82 -11.35
CA LYS A 16 13.35 -17.70 -12.24
C LYS A 16 12.56 -16.44 -11.92
N LYS A 17 11.26 -16.55 -11.67
CA LYS A 17 10.39 -15.40 -11.29
C LYS A 17 10.82 -14.79 -9.95
N ILE A 18 11.13 -15.64 -8.93
CA ILE A 18 11.61 -15.17 -7.62
C ILE A 18 12.93 -14.42 -7.75
N ILE A 19 13.90 -15.01 -8.45
CA ILE A 19 15.22 -14.39 -8.66
C ILE A 19 15.08 -13.08 -9.41
N TYR A 20 14.23 -13.04 -10.45
CA TYR A 20 13.97 -11.83 -11.21
C TYR A 20 13.38 -10.72 -10.32
N THR A 21 12.39 -11.04 -9.49
CA THR A 21 11.77 -10.09 -8.54
C THR A 21 12.81 -9.54 -7.58
N PHE A 22 13.64 -10.42 -6.99
CA PHE A 22 14.68 -10.01 -6.06
C PHE A 22 15.73 -9.10 -6.73
N LEU A 23 16.15 -9.45 -7.94
CA LEU A 23 17.11 -8.66 -8.71
C LEU A 23 16.56 -7.27 -9.04
N MET A 24 15.29 -7.18 -9.44
CA MET A 24 14.65 -5.88 -9.71
C MET A 24 14.50 -5.03 -8.45
N LEU A 25 14.20 -5.62 -7.29
CA LEU A 25 14.17 -4.93 -6.01
C LEU A 25 15.57 -4.43 -5.61
N LEU A 26 16.61 -5.19 -5.92
CA LEU A 26 17.99 -4.79 -5.69
C LEU A 26 18.38 -3.59 -6.59
N VAL A 27 18.02 -3.63 -7.87
CA VAL A 27 18.23 -2.50 -8.80
C VAL A 27 17.52 -1.24 -8.27
N TYR A 28 16.26 -1.37 -7.84
CA TYR A 28 15.52 -0.26 -7.23
C TYR A 28 16.26 0.36 -6.04
N ARG A 29 16.83 -0.48 -5.18
CA ARG A 29 17.60 -0.03 -4.02
C ARG A 29 18.92 0.65 -4.40
N LEU A 30 19.63 0.13 -5.39
CA LEU A 30 20.87 0.74 -5.88
C LEU A 30 20.62 2.15 -6.45
N VAL A 31 19.56 2.31 -7.25
CA VAL A 31 19.20 3.64 -7.77
C VAL A 31 18.74 4.58 -6.64
N GLY A 32 18.13 4.03 -5.59
CA GLY A 32 17.72 4.79 -4.39
C GLY A 32 18.87 5.39 -3.58
N VAL A 33 20.13 5.08 -3.88
CA VAL A 33 21.30 5.68 -3.24
C VAL A 33 21.88 6.85 -4.04
N ILE A 34 21.55 6.97 -5.33
CA ILE A 34 22.09 8.01 -6.22
C ILE A 34 21.46 9.37 -5.88
N PRO A 35 22.24 10.38 -5.45
CA PRO A 35 21.69 11.70 -5.13
C PRO A 35 21.16 12.41 -6.38
N ALA A 36 20.09 13.18 -6.19
CA ALA A 36 19.48 13.94 -7.29
C ALA A 36 20.37 15.16 -7.65
N PRO A 37 20.66 15.41 -8.94
CA PRO A 37 21.40 16.59 -9.36
C PRO A 37 20.59 17.86 -9.08
N GLY A 38 21.27 18.97 -8.75
CA GLY A 38 20.64 20.25 -8.43
C GLY A 38 20.28 20.43 -6.96
N VAL A 39 20.39 19.40 -6.13
CA VAL A 39 20.16 19.45 -4.68
C VAL A 39 21.47 19.79 -3.95
N ASP A 40 21.34 20.56 -2.87
CA ASP A 40 22.46 20.89 -1.99
C ASP A 40 22.67 19.80 -0.93
N ALA A 41 23.58 18.89 -1.21
CA ALA A 41 23.85 17.73 -0.36
C ALA A 41 24.28 18.13 1.06
N VAL A 42 24.96 19.29 1.25
CA VAL A 42 25.39 19.76 2.57
C VAL A 42 24.21 20.17 3.42
N LYS A 43 23.23 20.88 2.84
CA LYS A 43 22.00 21.27 3.56
C LYS A 43 21.15 20.05 3.89
N VAL A 44 21.05 19.09 2.98
CA VAL A 44 20.34 17.84 3.20
C VAL A 44 20.94 17.05 4.36
N PHE A 45 22.28 16.92 4.37
CA PHE A 45 22.98 16.18 5.43
C PHE A 45 22.81 16.83 6.81
N ASN A 46 22.87 18.17 6.89
CA ASN A 46 22.71 18.91 8.13
C ASN A 46 21.25 18.91 8.63
N SER A 47 20.29 18.65 7.75
CA SER A 47 18.86 18.56 8.07
C SER A 47 18.38 17.12 8.27
N ALA A 48 19.27 16.14 8.13
CA ALA A 48 18.96 14.74 8.37
C ALA A 48 18.51 14.56 9.83
N GLY A 49 17.28 14.06 10.01
CA GLY A 49 16.62 13.94 11.31
C GLY A 49 15.45 14.89 11.56
N MET A 50 15.26 15.94 10.74
CA MET A 50 14.10 16.85 10.89
C MET A 50 12.82 16.36 10.22
N SER A 51 12.86 15.32 9.38
CA SER A 51 11.73 14.92 8.53
C SER A 51 10.79 13.88 9.17
N ASN A 52 11.08 13.37 10.36
CA ASN A 52 10.33 12.25 10.93
C ASN A 52 8.98 12.65 11.56
N THR A 53 8.69 13.93 11.71
CA THR A 53 7.50 14.42 12.42
C THR A 53 6.30 14.75 11.54
N ASN A 54 6.46 14.84 10.23
CA ASN A 54 5.46 15.39 9.32
C ASN A 54 4.95 14.30 8.37
N LEU A 55 3.86 14.63 7.64
CA LEU A 55 3.33 13.82 6.53
C LEU A 55 4.42 13.33 5.55
N LEU A 56 5.51 14.08 5.44
CA LEU A 56 6.70 13.72 4.68
C LEU A 56 7.41 12.47 5.23
N GLY A 57 7.26 12.17 6.52
CA GLY A 57 7.74 10.94 7.13
C GLY A 57 7.12 9.67 6.52
N LEU A 58 5.83 9.72 6.12
CA LEU A 58 5.20 8.59 5.42
C LEU A 58 5.82 8.37 4.03
N VAL A 59 6.06 9.45 3.28
CA VAL A 59 6.74 9.36 1.98
C VAL A 59 8.15 8.80 2.17
N ASN A 60 8.87 9.27 3.18
CA ASN A 60 10.20 8.76 3.52
C ASN A 60 10.18 7.27 3.88
N MET A 61 9.17 6.83 4.65
CA MET A 61 8.98 5.42 4.97
C MET A 61 8.72 4.56 3.71
N MET A 62 7.85 5.01 2.81
CA MET A 62 7.53 4.29 1.59
C MET A 62 8.70 4.22 0.61
N THR A 63 9.57 5.24 0.62
CA THR A 63 10.75 5.30 -0.25
C THR A 63 12.01 4.68 0.37
N GLY A 64 11.95 4.26 1.64
CA GLY A 64 13.07 3.64 2.34
C GLY A 64 14.24 4.59 2.59
N ASN A 65 13.95 5.78 3.12
CA ASN A 65 14.88 6.88 3.40
C ASN A 65 15.50 7.54 2.14
N ALA A 66 15.03 7.19 0.94
CA ALA A 66 15.47 7.84 -0.28
C ALA A 66 15.04 9.32 -0.33
N PHE A 67 13.89 9.63 0.30
CA PHE A 67 13.37 10.98 0.42
C PHE A 67 14.27 11.88 1.30
N GLU A 68 14.63 11.43 2.49
CA GLU A 68 15.50 12.17 3.42
C GLU A 68 16.87 12.46 2.83
N LYS A 69 17.40 11.52 2.02
CA LYS A 69 18.67 11.67 1.30
C LYS A 69 18.54 12.44 -0.02
N MET A 70 17.34 12.89 -0.39
CA MET A 70 17.06 13.59 -1.66
C MET A 70 17.69 12.90 -2.88
N THR A 71 17.49 11.59 -2.98
CA THR A 71 17.99 10.79 -4.09
C THR A 71 17.08 10.89 -5.32
N LEU A 72 17.49 10.30 -6.44
CA LEU A 72 16.66 10.17 -7.64
C LEU A 72 15.29 9.50 -7.34
N MET A 73 15.29 8.56 -6.38
CA MET A 73 14.08 7.85 -5.94
C MET A 73 13.36 8.53 -4.77
N ALA A 74 13.67 9.81 -4.48
CA ALA A 74 13.07 10.52 -3.34
C ALA A 74 11.53 10.57 -3.40
N MET A 75 10.95 10.74 -4.59
CA MET A 75 9.50 10.67 -4.78
C MET A 75 8.99 9.22 -4.79
N GLY A 76 9.86 8.24 -5.08
CA GLY A 76 9.50 6.83 -5.16
C GLY A 76 8.33 6.57 -6.08
N ILE A 77 7.38 5.74 -5.61
CA ILE A 77 6.17 5.38 -6.34
C ILE A 77 4.95 6.22 -5.94
N THR A 78 5.09 7.14 -4.97
CA THR A 78 3.99 7.95 -4.43
C THR A 78 3.25 8.77 -5.51
N PRO A 79 3.92 9.44 -6.48
CA PRO A 79 3.22 10.16 -7.55
C PRO A 79 2.37 9.24 -8.44
N TYR A 80 2.81 7.99 -8.64
CA TYR A 80 2.02 7.01 -9.39
C TYR A 80 0.76 6.59 -8.63
N ILE A 81 0.86 6.39 -7.32
CA ILE A 81 -0.31 6.09 -6.49
C ILE A 81 -1.32 7.23 -6.58
N ASN A 82 -0.87 8.47 -6.41
CA ASN A 82 -1.72 9.66 -6.52
C ASN A 82 -2.39 9.76 -7.90
N ALA A 83 -1.62 9.58 -8.98
CA ALA A 83 -2.13 9.57 -10.34
C ALA A 83 -3.17 8.46 -10.57
N SER A 84 -2.90 7.26 -10.04
CA SER A 84 -3.82 6.12 -10.15
C SER A 84 -5.15 6.40 -9.43
N ILE A 85 -5.10 7.00 -8.23
CA ILE A 85 -6.30 7.42 -7.48
C ILE A 85 -7.10 8.44 -8.28
N ILE A 86 -6.42 9.50 -8.76
CA ILE A 86 -7.06 10.56 -9.54
C ILE A 86 -7.73 9.95 -10.80
N MET A 87 -7.03 9.08 -11.51
CA MET A 87 -7.58 8.43 -12.71
C MET A 87 -8.74 7.50 -12.42
N GLN A 88 -8.72 6.76 -11.31
CA GLN A 88 -9.84 5.93 -10.88
C GLN A 88 -11.07 6.77 -10.56
N LEU A 89 -10.91 7.88 -9.81
CA LEU A 89 -11.98 8.81 -9.50
C LEU A 89 -12.55 9.46 -10.78
N LEU A 90 -11.67 9.90 -11.69
CA LEU A 90 -12.07 10.49 -12.96
C LEU A 90 -12.80 9.48 -13.87
N THR A 91 -12.40 8.22 -13.84
CA THR A 91 -13.08 7.15 -14.62
C THR A 91 -14.52 6.95 -14.17
N ILE A 92 -14.82 7.18 -12.89
CA ILE A 92 -16.20 7.11 -12.37
C ILE A 92 -16.95 8.42 -12.62
N ALA A 93 -16.28 9.56 -12.47
CA ALA A 93 -16.90 10.87 -12.59
C ALA A 93 -17.18 11.27 -14.04
N ILE A 94 -16.35 10.85 -15.00
CA ILE A 94 -16.44 11.23 -16.41
C ILE A 94 -16.98 10.08 -17.25
N PRO A 95 -18.23 10.19 -17.82
CA PRO A 95 -18.83 9.12 -18.61
C PRO A 95 -18.01 8.67 -19.82
N ALA A 96 -17.20 9.56 -20.40
CA ALA A 96 -16.32 9.21 -21.52
C ALA A 96 -15.20 8.25 -21.09
N LEU A 97 -14.60 8.45 -19.90
CA LEU A 97 -13.59 7.55 -19.35
C LEU A 97 -14.21 6.24 -18.85
N GLU A 98 -15.43 6.28 -18.32
CA GLU A 98 -16.17 5.07 -17.95
C GLU A 98 -16.44 4.18 -19.18
N ARG A 99 -16.87 4.75 -20.29
CA ARG A 99 -17.04 4.01 -21.57
C ARG A 99 -15.71 3.43 -22.03
N LEU A 100 -14.65 4.24 -22.02
CA LEU A 100 -13.31 3.81 -22.38
C LEU A 100 -12.84 2.63 -21.52
N SER A 101 -13.15 2.62 -20.22
CA SER A 101 -12.74 1.53 -19.30
C SER A 101 -13.41 0.18 -19.62
N LYS A 102 -14.55 0.20 -20.30
CA LYS A 102 -15.33 -0.99 -20.71
C LYS A 102 -14.94 -1.54 -22.06
N GLU A 103 -14.15 -0.78 -22.85
CA GLU A 103 -13.59 -1.25 -24.12
C GLU A 103 -12.52 -2.33 -23.88
N GLU A 104 -12.32 -3.21 -24.86
CA GLU A 104 -11.39 -4.34 -24.77
C GLU A 104 -9.94 -3.88 -24.51
N ASP A 105 -9.49 -2.79 -25.17
CA ASP A 105 -8.19 -2.14 -24.94
C ASP A 105 -8.24 -0.94 -24.00
N GLY A 106 -9.39 -0.64 -23.42
CA GLY A 106 -9.61 0.59 -22.64
C GLY A 106 -8.72 0.69 -21.40
N ARG A 107 -8.52 -0.43 -20.70
CA ARG A 107 -7.63 -0.48 -19.53
C ARG A 107 -6.19 -0.14 -19.88
N GLN A 108 -5.68 -0.56 -21.04
CA GLN A 108 -4.33 -0.23 -21.49
C GLN A 108 -4.21 1.27 -21.80
N LYS A 109 -5.25 1.87 -22.42
CA LYS A 109 -5.30 3.31 -22.71
C LYS A 109 -5.31 4.12 -21.41
N ILE A 110 -6.13 3.74 -20.44
CA ILE A 110 -6.19 4.40 -19.12
C ILE A 110 -4.84 4.29 -18.40
N ASN A 111 -4.21 3.12 -18.37
CA ASN A 111 -2.90 2.95 -17.78
C ASN A 111 -1.84 3.84 -18.44
N ARG A 112 -1.90 4.01 -19.75
CA ARG A 112 -0.99 4.93 -20.48
C ARG A 112 -1.21 6.38 -20.06
N ILE A 113 -2.46 6.84 -19.95
CA ILE A 113 -2.79 8.18 -19.45
C ILE A 113 -2.28 8.35 -18.01
N THR A 114 -2.50 7.36 -17.15
CA THR A 114 -2.00 7.36 -15.77
C THR A 114 -0.48 7.55 -15.70
N ARG A 115 0.29 6.90 -16.59
CA ARG A 115 1.75 7.08 -16.66
C ARG A 115 2.14 8.53 -17.00
N TYR A 116 1.48 9.17 -17.95
CA TYR A 116 1.76 10.58 -18.29
C TYR A 116 1.41 11.53 -17.13
N VAL A 117 0.25 11.32 -16.51
CA VAL A 117 -0.16 12.09 -15.32
C VAL A 117 0.83 11.89 -14.18
N THR A 118 1.33 10.68 -13.98
CA THR A 118 2.34 10.35 -12.96
C THR A 118 3.61 11.17 -13.15
N ILE A 119 4.14 11.24 -14.38
CA ILE A 119 5.38 11.98 -14.66
C ILE A 119 5.17 13.48 -14.41
N GLY A 120 4.04 14.03 -14.85
CA GLY A 120 3.69 15.43 -14.60
C GLY A 120 3.56 15.76 -13.12
N LEU A 121 2.85 14.92 -12.36
CA LEU A 121 2.72 15.07 -10.90
C LEU A 121 4.05 14.89 -10.18
N ALA A 122 4.89 13.94 -10.60
CA ALA A 122 6.20 13.74 -10.00
C ALA A 122 7.11 14.96 -10.16
N ALA A 123 7.13 15.58 -11.34
CA ALA A 123 7.91 16.79 -11.58
C ALA A 123 7.41 17.96 -10.72
N LEU A 124 6.09 18.18 -10.67
CA LEU A 124 5.48 19.23 -9.84
C LEU A 124 5.77 19.03 -8.36
N GLN A 125 5.56 17.82 -7.84
CA GLN A 125 5.79 17.49 -6.43
C GLN A 125 7.28 17.60 -6.08
N ALA A 126 8.19 17.14 -6.95
CA ALA A 126 9.63 17.21 -6.72
C ALA A 126 10.11 18.67 -6.60
N ILE A 127 9.71 19.53 -7.54
CA ILE A 127 10.07 20.95 -7.52
C ILE A 127 9.51 21.62 -6.27
N GLY A 128 8.23 21.40 -5.98
CA GLY A 128 7.54 22.00 -4.84
C GLY A 128 8.18 21.64 -3.52
N LEU A 129 8.49 20.37 -3.37
CA LEU A 129 9.03 19.82 -2.14
C LEU A 129 10.46 20.29 -1.88
N VAL A 130 11.34 20.20 -2.88
CA VAL A 130 12.74 20.60 -2.70
C VAL A 130 12.86 22.12 -2.53
N ARG A 131 11.94 22.90 -3.17
CA ARG A 131 11.82 24.34 -2.94
C ARG A 131 11.34 24.64 -1.51
N GLY A 132 10.29 23.96 -1.06
CA GLY A 132 9.71 24.16 0.28
C GLY A 132 10.67 23.81 1.42
N LEU A 133 11.61 22.89 1.20
CA LEU A 133 12.66 22.54 2.14
C LEU A 133 13.94 23.39 2.01
N GLY A 134 14.03 24.24 1.00
CA GLY A 134 15.21 25.11 0.78
C GLY A 134 16.47 24.38 0.35
N PHE A 135 16.35 23.16 -0.18
CA PHE A 135 17.49 22.31 -0.55
C PHE A 135 17.96 22.48 -2.00
N ILE A 136 17.38 23.41 -2.76
CA ILE A 136 17.80 23.69 -4.13
C ILE A 136 19.01 24.63 -4.12
N LYS A 137 20.03 24.31 -4.92
CA LYS A 137 21.12 25.22 -5.22
C LYS A 137 20.58 26.45 -5.99
N ALA A 138 21.17 27.61 -5.77
CA ALA A 138 20.74 28.83 -6.46
C ALA A 138 20.80 28.66 -7.99
N GLY A 139 19.76 29.13 -8.68
CA GLY A 139 19.65 29.10 -10.15
C GLY A 139 18.43 28.34 -10.66
N TRP A 140 17.73 28.91 -11.65
CA TRP A 140 16.50 28.34 -12.23
C TRP A 140 16.72 26.97 -12.88
N ILE A 141 17.91 26.72 -13.44
CA ILE A 141 18.30 25.46 -14.06
C ILE A 141 18.24 24.31 -13.03
N ASN A 142 18.57 24.56 -11.77
CA ASN A 142 18.55 23.53 -10.72
C ASN A 142 17.12 23.07 -10.39
N TYR A 143 16.10 23.94 -10.52
CA TYR A 143 14.70 23.55 -10.38
C TYR A 143 14.29 22.56 -11.49
N VAL A 144 14.69 22.85 -12.73
CA VAL A 144 14.40 21.96 -13.87
C VAL A 144 15.14 20.63 -13.70
N LEU A 145 16.42 20.66 -13.31
CA LEU A 145 17.22 19.45 -13.07
C LEU A 145 16.60 18.56 -11.99
N VAL A 146 16.21 19.13 -10.87
CA VAL A 146 15.54 18.40 -9.78
C VAL A 146 14.22 17.82 -10.26
N GLY A 147 13.36 18.61 -10.91
CA GLY A 147 12.08 18.16 -11.42
C GLY A 147 12.21 16.99 -12.41
N VAL A 148 13.09 17.12 -13.38
CA VAL A 148 13.31 16.10 -14.42
C VAL A 148 13.97 14.85 -13.82
N SER A 149 14.99 15.01 -12.97
CA SER A 149 15.74 13.87 -12.41
C SER A 149 14.85 13.03 -11.46
N MET A 150 14.08 13.65 -10.56
CA MET A 150 13.19 12.94 -9.66
C MET A 150 11.97 12.37 -10.37
N ALA A 151 11.43 13.05 -11.39
CA ALA A 151 10.40 12.49 -12.25
C ALA A 151 10.91 11.28 -13.05
N GLY A 152 12.14 11.34 -13.53
CA GLY A 152 12.84 10.21 -14.14
C GLY A 152 12.99 9.03 -13.17
N GLY A 153 13.35 9.31 -11.91
CA GLY A 153 13.37 8.30 -10.85
C GLY A 153 12.02 7.63 -10.62
N THR A 154 10.94 8.41 -10.55
CA THR A 154 9.57 7.88 -10.43
C THR A 154 9.17 7.05 -11.64
N ALA A 155 9.52 7.50 -12.87
CA ALA A 155 9.25 6.74 -14.09
C ALA A 155 9.98 5.39 -14.09
N LEU A 156 11.21 5.37 -13.61
CA LEU A 156 12.00 4.15 -13.47
C LEU A 156 11.44 3.23 -12.38
N ALA A 157 11.00 3.77 -11.23
CA ALA A 157 10.33 2.99 -10.19
C ALA A 157 9.04 2.35 -10.71
N MET A 158 8.21 3.11 -11.43
CA MET A 158 7.00 2.61 -12.08
C MET A 158 7.32 1.49 -13.08
N TRP A 159 8.32 1.68 -13.95
CA TRP A 159 8.75 0.67 -14.89
C TRP A 159 9.24 -0.61 -14.22
N ILE A 160 10.04 -0.50 -13.14
CA ILE A 160 10.48 -1.66 -12.34
C ILE A 160 9.27 -2.40 -11.76
N GLY A 161 8.30 -1.68 -11.17
CA GLY A 161 7.08 -2.25 -10.62
C GLY A 161 6.26 -3.02 -11.66
N GLU A 162 6.07 -2.44 -12.83
CA GLU A 162 5.37 -3.09 -13.95
C GLU A 162 6.12 -4.34 -14.43
N ARG A 163 7.43 -4.28 -14.54
CA ARG A 163 8.25 -5.45 -14.94
C ARG A 163 8.22 -6.58 -13.92
N ILE A 164 8.17 -6.26 -12.63
CA ILE A 164 7.97 -7.27 -11.60
C ILE A 164 6.58 -7.91 -11.75
N THR A 165 5.54 -7.11 -11.99
CA THR A 165 4.18 -7.63 -12.18
C THR A 165 4.06 -8.53 -13.41
N GLU A 166 4.73 -8.18 -14.52
CA GLU A 166 4.68 -8.96 -15.77
C GLU A 166 5.51 -10.24 -15.72
N LYS A 167 6.73 -10.18 -15.17
CA LYS A 167 7.73 -11.26 -15.27
C LYS A 167 8.14 -11.85 -13.94
N GLY A 168 7.75 -11.22 -12.84
CA GLY A 168 8.07 -11.65 -11.48
C GLY A 168 6.90 -12.33 -10.78
N ILE A 169 6.78 -12.12 -9.49
CA ILE A 169 5.74 -12.67 -8.62
C ILE A 169 4.96 -11.54 -7.98
N GLY A 170 3.64 -11.65 -8.02
CA GLY A 170 2.73 -10.73 -7.34
C GLY A 170 2.68 -9.34 -7.95
N ASN A 171 2.19 -8.37 -7.17
CA ASN A 171 2.09 -6.97 -7.58
C ASN A 171 3.41 -6.24 -7.33
N GLY A 172 4.13 -5.90 -8.39
CA GLY A 172 5.44 -5.25 -8.30
C GLY A 172 5.42 -3.90 -7.60
N ILE A 173 4.34 -3.11 -7.77
CA ILE A 173 4.18 -1.82 -7.09
C ILE A 173 4.10 -2.01 -5.58
N SER A 174 3.27 -2.95 -5.13
CA SER A 174 3.13 -3.31 -3.72
C SER A 174 4.46 -3.81 -3.14
N LEU A 175 5.21 -4.60 -3.91
CA LEU A 175 6.53 -5.11 -3.49
C LEU A 175 7.60 -3.99 -3.38
N LEU A 176 7.56 -2.96 -4.23
CA LEU A 176 8.44 -1.80 -4.09
C LEU A 176 8.15 -1.02 -2.80
N ILE A 177 6.87 -0.81 -2.47
CA ILE A 177 6.46 -0.19 -1.21
C ILE A 177 6.90 -1.04 -0.02
N PHE A 178 6.66 -2.34 -0.08
CA PHE A 178 7.09 -3.31 0.94
C PHE A 178 8.59 -3.26 1.19
N ALA A 179 9.40 -3.26 0.13
CA ALA A 179 10.84 -3.13 0.24
C ALA A 179 11.26 -1.80 0.91
N GLY A 180 10.55 -0.68 0.62
CA GLY A 180 10.71 0.60 1.29
C GLY A 180 10.48 0.49 2.79
N ILE A 181 9.33 -0.05 3.16
CA ILE A 181 8.90 -0.18 4.55
C ILE A 181 9.84 -1.08 5.36
N ILE A 182 10.23 -2.25 4.84
CA ILE A 182 11.15 -3.16 5.54
C ILE A 182 12.50 -2.50 5.80
N SER A 183 13.03 -1.75 4.84
CA SER A 183 14.30 -1.04 5.05
C SER A 183 14.20 -0.02 6.17
N ASN A 184 13.11 0.74 6.23
CA ASN A 184 12.88 1.69 7.32
C ASN A 184 12.68 1.01 8.67
N LEU A 185 11.97 -0.11 8.68
CA LEU A 185 11.76 -0.92 9.87
C LEU A 185 13.10 -1.37 10.45
N PHE A 186 13.98 -1.87 9.61
CA PHE A 186 15.32 -2.27 10.02
C PHE A 186 16.16 -1.10 10.57
N ASN A 187 16.19 0.02 9.84
CA ASN A 187 16.89 1.22 10.28
C ASN A 187 16.36 1.76 11.61
N GLY A 188 15.04 1.69 11.81
CA GLY A 188 14.41 2.11 13.04
C GLY A 188 14.76 1.24 14.24
N ILE A 189 14.83 -0.07 14.08
CA ILE A 189 15.29 -0.98 15.14
C ILE A 189 16.76 -0.69 15.49
N VAL A 190 17.61 -0.52 14.47
CA VAL A 190 19.04 -0.19 14.68
C VAL A 190 19.19 1.16 15.38
N SER A 191 18.46 2.20 14.96
CA SER A 191 18.48 3.52 15.63
C SER A 191 17.96 3.46 17.05
N GLY A 192 16.89 2.71 17.30
CA GLY A 192 16.34 2.48 18.64
C GLY A 192 17.37 1.78 19.56
N PHE A 193 18.10 0.80 19.02
CA PHE A 193 19.14 0.11 19.76
C PHE A 193 20.33 1.02 20.07
N THR A 194 20.79 1.83 19.10
CA THR A 194 21.89 2.79 19.31
C THR A 194 21.52 3.88 20.31
N MET A 195 20.27 4.39 20.30
CA MET A 195 19.77 5.35 21.29
C MET A 195 19.68 4.73 22.70
N ALA A 196 19.20 3.49 22.79
CA ALA A 196 19.09 2.78 24.05
C ALA A 196 20.46 2.47 24.67
N SER A 197 21.45 2.14 23.85
CA SER A 197 22.82 1.85 24.29
C SER A 197 23.65 3.11 24.58
N GLY A 198 23.41 4.22 23.88
CA GLY A 198 24.14 5.48 24.03
C GLY A 198 23.70 6.30 25.25
N ASN A 199 22.42 6.29 25.56
CA ASN A 199 21.87 6.86 26.79
C ASN A 199 21.57 5.71 27.75
N ALA A 200 22.43 5.39 28.69
CA ALA A 200 22.27 4.31 29.66
C ALA A 200 21.10 4.53 30.66
N THR A 201 20.05 5.24 30.22
CA THR A 201 18.83 5.47 31.00
C THR A 201 17.84 4.33 30.77
N THR A 202 17.30 3.81 31.84
CA THR A 202 16.26 2.77 31.87
C THR A 202 15.07 3.09 30.92
N SER A 203 14.82 4.38 30.67
CA SER A 203 13.73 4.83 29.79
C SER A 203 13.97 4.50 28.30
N GLY A 204 15.21 4.48 27.81
CA GLY A 204 15.55 4.16 26.43
C GLY A 204 15.26 2.69 26.09
N TRP A 205 15.63 1.78 26.98
CA TRP A 205 15.36 0.35 26.83
C TRP A 205 13.86 0.02 26.95
N LEU A 206 13.13 0.67 27.85
CA LEU A 206 11.69 0.54 27.98
C LEU A 206 10.98 0.96 26.69
N THR A 207 11.38 2.09 26.10
CA THR A 207 10.83 2.56 24.82
C THR A 207 11.04 1.55 23.71
N LEU A 208 12.26 1.00 23.57
CA LEU A 208 12.58 0.00 22.55
C LEU A 208 11.72 -1.26 22.73
N ILE A 209 11.58 -1.76 23.95
CA ILE A 209 10.77 -2.94 24.27
C ILE A 209 9.30 -2.69 23.90
N ILE A 210 8.73 -1.54 24.28
CA ILE A 210 7.35 -1.17 23.96
C ILE A 210 7.13 -1.15 22.44
N VAL A 211 8.06 -0.56 21.69
CA VAL A 211 8.00 -0.49 20.22
C VAL A 211 8.01 -1.89 19.61
N VAL A 212 8.96 -2.73 20.01
CA VAL A 212 9.08 -4.09 19.46
C VAL A 212 7.85 -4.94 19.79
N VAL A 213 7.37 -4.89 21.04
CA VAL A 213 6.16 -5.60 21.47
C VAL A 213 4.93 -5.12 20.69
N THR A 214 4.78 -3.80 20.49
CA THR A 214 3.69 -3.23 19.69
C THR A 214 3.75 -3.71 18.23
N CYS A 215 4.95 -3.72 17.62
CA CYS A 215 5.13 -4.23 16.25
C CYS A 215 4.73 -5.71 16.14
N ILE A 216 5.14 -6.55 17.06
CA ILE A 216 4.80 -7.98 17.06
C ILE A 216 3.29 -8.16 17.23
N LEU A 217 2.70 -7.48 18.22
CA LEU A 217 1.27 -7.57 18.49
C LEU A 217 0.44 -7.12 17.28
N MET A 218 0.81 -5.99 16.66
CA MET A 218 0.16 -5.50 15.45
C MET A 218 0.29 -6.48 14.29
N THR A 219 1.48 -7.06 14.10
CA THR A 219 1.70 -8.07 13.05
C THR A 219 0.78 -9.27 13.25
N VAL A 220 0.65 -9.77 14.48
CA VAL A 220 -0.23 -10.91 14.80
C VAL A 220 -1.70 -10.56 14.55
N VAL A 221 -2.17 -9.42 15.03
CA VAL A 221 -3.57 -8.97 14.85
C VAL A 221 -3.90 -8.79 13.37
N VAL A 222 -3.03 -8.12 12.62
CA VAL A 222 -3.22 -7.90 11.18
C VAL A 222 -3.25 -9.23 10.43
N THR A 223 -2.29 -10.12 10.71
CA THR A 223 -2.23 -11.44 10.07
C THR A 223 -3.49 -12.25 10.33
N PHE A 224 -3.98 -12.25 11.57
CA PHE A 224 -5.19 -12.98 11.94
C PHE A 224 -6.43 -12.46 11.18
N VAL A 225 -6.59 -11.14 11.06
CA VAL A 225 -7.74 -10.56 10.36
C VAL A 225 -7.63 -10.69 8.83
N GLU A 226 -6.43 -10.55 8.27
CA GLU A 226 -6.17 -10.71 6.82
C GLU A 226 -6.36 -12.17 6.34
N LEU A 227 -6.11 -13.14 7.21
CA LEU A 227 -6.37 -14.55 6.92
C LEU A 227 -7.85 -14.91 7.06
N GLY A 228 -8.65 -14.07 7.73
CA GLY A 228 -10.07 -14.28 7.92
C GLY A 228 -10.85 -14.34 6.61
N GLU A 229 -11.62 -15.42 6.42
CA GLU A 229 -12.45 -15.63 5.23
C GLU A 229 -13.89 -16.01 5.61
N ARG A 230 -14.86 -15.38 4.93
CA ARG A 230 -16.27 -15.80 4.99
C ARG A 230 -16.55 -16.79 3.87
N ARG A 231 -16.74 -18.06 4.20
CA ARG A 231 -17.07 -19.12 3.23
C ARG A 231 -18.59 -19.17 3.03
N ILE A 232 -19.02 -18.97 1.77
CA ILE A 232 -20.42 -19.05 1.35
C ILE A 232 -20.58 -20.41 0.64
N PRO A 233 -21.44 -21.31 1.13
CA PRO A 233 -21.64 -22.62 0.49
C PRO A 233 -22.33 -22.43 -0.86
N LEU A 234 -21.82 -23.10 -1.89
CA LEU A 234 -22.38 -23.14 -3.23
C LEU A 234 -22.70 -24.60 -3.59
N GLN A 235 -23.85 -24.80 -4.19
CA GLN A 235 -24.25 -26.09 -4.77
C GLN A 235 -24.34 -25.92 -6.28
N ILE A 236 -23.55 -26.71 -7.01
CA ILE A 236 -23.59 -26.75 -8.47
C ILE A 236 -24.62 -27.81 -8.85
N ALA A 237 -25.61 -27.43 -9.69
CA ALA A 237 -26.62 -28.33 -10.16
C ALA A 237 -26.03 -29.50 -10.94
N LYS A 238 -26.55 -30.71 -10.68
CA LYS A 238 -26.17 -31.90 -11.44
C LYS A 238 -26.69 -31.75 -12.88
N GLN A 239 -25.80 -31.86 -13.86
CA GLN A 239 -26.19 -31.92 -15.26
C GLN A 239 -26.17 -33.38 -15.73
N VAL A 240 -27.27 -33.84 -16.29
CA VAL A 240 -27.38 -35.17 -16.87
C VAL A 240 -27.18 -35.03 -18.37
N LYS A 241 -26.10 -35.61 -18.91
CA LYS A 241 -25.83 -35.65 -20.35
C LYS A 241 -25.79 -37.12 -20.79
N GLY A 242 -26.92 -37.61 -21.32
CA GLY A 242 -27.12 -39.01 -21.62
C GLY A 242 -27.20 -39.89 -20.35
N ARG A 243 -26.43 -40.95 -20.29
CA ARG A 243 -26.33 -41.86 -19.10
C ARG A 243 -25.33 -41.38 -18.05
N ARG A 244 -24.60 -40.31 -18.26
CA ARG A 244 -23.59 -39.79 -17.34
C ARG A 244 -24.09 -38.54 -16.63
N VAL A 245 -23.88 -38.53 -15.31
CA VAL A 245 -24.19 -37.39 -14.44
C VAL A 245 -22.89 -36.62 -14.22
N TYR A 246 -22.88 -35.35 -14.59
CA TYR A 246 -21.77 -34.43 -14.39
C TYR A 246 -22.17 -33.35 -13.36
N GLY A 247 -21.25 -32.96 -12.50
CA GLY A 247 -21.49 -31.92 -11.47
C GLY A 247 -22.08 -32.49 -10.18
N GLY A 248 -22.65 -31.65 -9.37
CA GLY A 248 -23.18 -32.02 -8.04
C GLY A 248 -22.15 -31.93 -6.94
N GLN A 249 -21.03 -31.23 -7.17
CA GLN A 249 -20.08 -30.94 -6.11
C GLN A 249 -20.55 -29.77 -5.26
N ASN A 250 -20.50 -29.95 -3.95
CA ASN A 250 -20.62 -28.86 -3.01
C ASN A 250 -19.27 -28.13 -2.97
N THR A 251 -19.29 -26.87 -3.32
CA THR A 251 -18.12 -25.98 -3.25
C THR A 251 -18.44 -24.78 -2.36
N HIS A 252 -17.49 -23.93 -2.13
CA HIS A 252 -17.70 -22.70 -1.39
C HIS A 252 -17.02 -21.52 -2.10
N MET A 253 -17.65 -20.35 -2.00
CA MET A 253 -17.06 -19.09 -2.39
C MET A 253 -16.48 -18.44 -1.14
N SER A 254 -15.17 -18.20 -1.14
CA SER A 254 -14.50 -17.50 -0.04
C SER A 254 -14.47 -15.99 -0.32
N LEU A 255 -14.97 -15.22 0.64
CA LEU A 255 -14.85 -13.76 0.66
C LEU A 255 -13.91 -13.38 1.81
N LYS A 256 -12.84 -12.65 1.52
CA LYS A 256 -11.95 -12.12 2.55
C LYS A 256 -12.68 -11.15 3.45
N VAL A 257 -12.38 -11.17 4.74
CA VAL A 257 -12.95 -10.20 5.71
C VAL A 257 -12.52 -8.78 5.35
N VAL A 258 -11.24 -8.58 4.99
CA VAL A 258 -10.73 -7.31 4.45
C VAL A 258 -10.57 -7.48 2.93
N SER A 259 -11.70 -7.50 2.20
CA SER A 259 -11.71 -7.73 0.75
C SER A 259 -10.99 -6.62 -0.03
N VAL A 260 -10.95 -5.43 0.52
CA VAL A 260 -10.40 -4.21 -0.10
C VAL A 260 -8.87 -4.12 0.09
N GLY A 261 -8.30 -4.92 0.99
CA GLY A 261 -6.87 -4.91 1.30
C GLY A 261 -6.38 -3.59 1.88
N VAL A 262 -5.17 -3.21 1.53
CA VAL A 262 -4.46 -2.03 2.06
C VAL A 262 -4.72 -0.74 1.26
N LEU A 263 -5.33 -0.87 0.07
CA LEU A 263 -5.51 0.27 -0.84
C LEU A 263 -6.22 1.48 -0.22
N PRO A 264 -7.30 1.32 0.57
CA PRO A 264 -7.96 2.45 1.23
C PRO A 264 -7.04 3.25 2.15
N LEU A 265 -6.13 2.58 2.86
CA LEU A 265 -5.15 3.24 3.72
C LEU A 265 -4.15 4.06 2.92
N ILE A 266 -3.59 3.47 1.87
CA ILE A 266 -2.64 4.15 0.99
C ILE A 266 -3.33 5.39 0.39
N PHE A 267 -4.59 5.27 -0.04
CA PHE A 267 -5.37 6.36 -0.61
C PHE A 267 -5.65 7.46 0.42
N ALA A 268 -6.10 7.10 1.62
CA ALA A 268 -6.38 8.07 2.67
C ALA A 268 -5.14 8.88 3.04
N TYR A 269 -4.00 8.22 3.21
CA TYR A 269 -2.75 8.91 3.53
C TYR A 269 -2.20 9.74 2.37
N SER A 270 -2.30 9.26 1.14
CA SER A 270 -1.90 10.01 -0.04
C SER A 270 -2.76 11.26 -0.22
N PHE A 271 -4.07 11.14 -0.03
CA PHE A 271 -5.01 12.25 -0.08
C PHE A 271 -4.73 13.28 1.03
N LEU A 272 -4.42 12.80 2.23
CA LEU A 272 -4.09 13.68 3.36
C LEU A 272 -2.73 14.38 3.17
N ALA A 273 -1.78 13.75 2.50
CA ALA A 273 -0.48 14.36 2.20
C ALA A 273 -0.57 15.48 1.14
N PHE A 274 -1.57 15.43 0.25
CA PHE A 274 -1.67 16.33 -0.89
C PHE A 274 -1.84 17.82 -0.49
N PRO A 275 -2.78 18.21 0.41
CA PRO A 275 -2.91 19.59 0.85
C PRO A 275 -1.66 20.13 1.54
N GLY A 276 -0.98 19.30 2.34
CA GLY A 276 0.28 19.66 2.98
C GLY A 276 1.40 19.94 2.00
N THR A 277 1.48 19.17 0.91
CA THR A 277 2.46 19.38 -0.16
C THR A 277 2.16 20.68 -0.92
N ILE A 278 0.89 20.96 -1.22
CA ILE A 278 0.47 22.20 -1.86
C ILE A 278 0.76 23.41 -0.96
N ALA A 279 0.48 23.32 0.33
CA ALA A 279 0.77 24.38 1.29
C ALA A 279 2.26 24.73 1.31
N GLN A 280 3.14 23.75 1.33
CA GLN A 280 4.58 23.97 1.28
C GLN A 280 5.06 24.56 -0.07
N LEU A 281 4.39 24.23 -1.16
CA LEU A 281 4.71 24.78 -2.48
C LEU A 281 4.35 26.25 -2.60
N ILE A 282 3.19 26.65 -2.03
CA ILE A 282 2.70 28.03 -2.09
C ILE A 282 3.42 28.91 -1.06
N ASP A 283 3.64 28.41 0.14
CA ASP A 283 4.22 29.16 1.25
C ASP A 283 5.41 28.39 1.88
N PRO A 284 6.60 28.47 1.26
CA PRO A 284 7.82 27.82 1.77
C PRO A 284 8.25 28.32 3.15
N ASN A 285 7.95 29.58 3.47
CA ASN A 285 8.35 30.23 4.73
C ASN A 285 7.38 29.97 5.89
N LYS A 286 6.30 29.22 5.65
CA LYS A 286 5.31 28.81 6.66
C LYS A 286 4.65 30.01 7.38
N GLN A 287 4.48 31.13 6.72
CA GLN A 287 3.89 32.34 7.28
C GLN A 287 2.38 32.43 7.02
N GLY A 288 1.86 31.67 6.06
CA GLY A 288 0.45 31.67 5.69
C GLY A 288 -0.43 31.04 6.77
N TRP A 289 -1.62 31.62 6.98
CA TRP A 289 -2.62 31.10 7.92
C TRP A 289 -2.92 29.61 7.71
N PHE A 290 -3.10 29.18 6.46
CA PHE A 290 -3.41 27.77 6.13
C PHE A 290 -2.28 26.84 6.50
N THR A 291 -1.03 27.22 6.20
CA THR A 291 0.16 26.40 6.49
C THR A 291 0.34 26.23 8.00
N GLN A 292 0.19 27.32 8.77
CA GLN A 292 0.27 27.29 10.24
C GLN A 292 -0.85 26.44 10.85
N TRP A 293 -2.09 26.63 10.39
CA TRP A 293 -3.23 25.84 10.85
C TRP A 293 -3.04 24.35 10.54
N TRP A 294 -2.56 24.03 9.32
CA TRP A 294 -2.28 22.67 8.89
C TRP A 294 -1.22 22.00 9.74
N GLU A 295 -0.09 22.65 9.98
CA GLU A 295 0.98 22.14 10.84
C GLU A 295 0.54 21.97 12.30
N ALA A 296 -0.29 22.88 12.82
CA ALA A 296 -0.78 22.80 14.19
C ALA A 296 -1.74 21.62 14.42
N ASN A 297 -2.61 21.30 13.44
CA ASN A 297 -3.72 20.35 13.61
C ASN A 297 -3.55 19.04 12.86
N MET A 298 -2.83 19.05 11.72
CA MET A 298 -2.72 17.90 10.80
C MET A 298 -1.36 17.21 10.83
N ASN A 299 -0.55 17.42 11.87
CA ASN A 299 0.66 16.64 12.09
C ASN A 299 0.34 15.26 12.67
N GLN A 300 1.17 14.27 12.34
CA GLN A 300 1.11 12.94 12.94
C GLN A 300 1.23 13.06 14.47
N GLY A 301 0.32 12.41 15.19
CA GLY A 301 0.24 12.51 16.66
C GLY A 301 -0.77 13.54 17.16
N LYS A 302 -1.37 14.35 16.31
CA LYS A 302 -2.46 15.25 16.69
C LYS A 302 -3.82 14.57 16.52
N ILE A 303 -4.76 14.91 17.42
CA ILE A 303 -6.13 14.36 17.42
C ILE A 303 -6.84 14.68 16.08
N GLY A 304 -6.64 15.88 15.53
CA GLY A 304 -7.21 16.27 14.25
C GLY A 304 -6.78 15.36 13.11
N TYR A 305 -5.48 15.03 13.03
CA TYR A 305 -4.96 14.07 12.06
C TYR A 305 -5.60 12.69 12.20
N MET A 306 -5.74 12.19 13.44
CA MET A 306 -6.33 10.87 13.71
C MET A 306 -7.79 10.79 13.28
N ILE A 307 -8.59 11.84 13.57
CA ILE A 307 -10.01 11.88 13.20
C ILE A 307 -10.16 11.94 11.68
N VAL A 308 -9.44 12.86 11.02
CA VAL A 308 -9.56 13.04 9.57
C VAL A 308 -9.03 11.81 8.82
N SER A 309 -7.91 11.23 9.24
CA SER A 309 -7.39 10.00 8.62
C SER A 309 -8.34 8.83 8.82
N GLY A 310 -8.93 8.66 10.01
CA GLY A 310 -9.92 7.63 10.29
C GLY A 310 -11.17 7.76 9.43
N LEU A 311 -11.72 8.97 9.29
CA LEU A 311 -12.86 9.25 8.41
C LEU A 311 -12.55 8.98 6.94
N LEU A 312 -11.37 9.39 6.47
CA LEU A 312 -10.93 9.13 5.09
C LEU A 312 -10.75 7.63 4.84
N ILE A 313 -10.16 6.89 5.77
CA ILE A 313 -10.00 5.43 5.68
C ILE A 313 -11.37 4.76 5.54
N ILE A 314 -12.34 5.14 6.37
CA ILE A 314 -13.71 4.62 6.31
C ILE A 314 -14.32 4.96 4.95
N ALA A 315 -14.28 6.21 4.53
CA ALA A 315 -14.84 6.66 3.25
C ALA A 315 -14.22 5.92 2.06
N PHE A 316 -12.89 5.82 2.00
CA PHE A 316 -12.20 5.10 0.92
C PHE A 316 -12.44 3.58 0.97
N THR A 317 -12.62 2.99 2.15
CA THR A 317 -12.96 1.56 2.26
C THR A 317 -14.31 1.27 1.61
N PHE A 318 -15.35 2.05 1.91
CA PHE A 318 -16.65 1.90 1.27
C PHE A 318 -16.61 2.21 -0.23
N PHE A 319 -15.94 3.29 -0.61
CA PHE A 319 -15.78 3.69 -1.99
C PHE A 319 -15.09 2.59 -2.82
N TYR A 320 -13.93 2.11 -2.37
CA TYR A 320 -13.17 1.11 -3.11
C TYR A 320 -13.86 -0.25 -3.15
N SER A 321 -14.56 -0.61 -2.08
CA SER A 321 -15.35 -1.83 -2.05
C SER A 321 -16.46 -1.83 -3.10
N SER A 322 -17.11 -0.69 -3.33
CA SER A 322 -18.17 -0.57 -4.34
C SER A 322 -17.64 -0.74 -5.78
N ILE A 323 -16.35 -0.47 -5.98
CA ILE A 323 -15.69 -0.64 -7.29
C ILE A 323 -15.14 -2.06 -7.46
N SER A 324 -14.53 -2.59 -6.39
CA SER A 324 -13.81 -3.87 -6.42
C SER A 324 -14.75 -5.08 -6.49
N PHE A 325 -15.95 -4.98 -5.93
CA PHE A 325 -16.90 -6.06 -5.89
C PHE A 325 -18.29 -5.60 -6.41
N ASP A 326 -18.68 -6.10 -7.57
CA ASP A 326 -20.03 -5.91 -8.11
C ASP A 326 -20.91 -7.13 -7.79
N PRO A 327 -21.85 -7.03 -6.81
CA PRO A 327 -22.73 -8.12 -6.45
C PRO A 327 -23.64 -8.58 -7.60
N LYS A 328 -23.96 -7.69 -8.55
CA LYS A 328 -24.79 -8.02 -9.71
C LYS A 328 -24.04 -8.92 -10.66
N GLN A 329 -22.82 -8.53 -11.06
CA GLN A 329 -21.98 -9.31 -11.97
C GLN A 329 -21.65 -10.69 -11.37
N GLN A 330 -21.34 -10.74 -10.06
CA GLN A 330 -21.07 -12.00 -9.37
C GLN A 330 -22.31 -12.91 -9.32
N ALA A 331 -23.48 -12.36 -9.06
CA ALA A 331 -24.72 -13.14 -9.06
C ALA A 331 -25.05 -13.70 -10.45
N GLU A 332 -24.84 -12.93 -11.51
CA GLU A 332 -25.02 -13.37 -12.89
C GLU A 332 -24.02 -14.47 -13.28
N GLN A 333 -22.74 -14.34 -12.88
CA GLN A 333 -21.74 -15.39 -13.10
C GLN A 333 -22.09 -16.70 -12.39
N LEU A 334 -22.54 -16.65 -11.13
CA LEU A 334 -23.00 -17.82 -10.40
C LEU A 334 -24.19 -18.49 -11.08
N GLN A 335 -25.14 -17.71 -11.58
CA GLN A 335 -26.30 -18.24 -12.32
C GLN A 335 -25.88 -18.91 -13.63
N GLN A 336 -24.96 -18.30 -14.38
CA GLN A 336 -24.42 -18.89 -15.62
C GLN A 336 -23.68 -20.20 -15.38
N GLN A 337 -23.01 -20.34 -14.24
CA GLN A 337 -22.33 -21.57 -13.82
C GLN A 337 -23.31 -22.62 -13.25
N GLY A 338 -24.60 -22.30 -13.13
CA GLY A 338 -25.58 -23.19 -12.51
C GLY A 338 -25.35 -23.38 -11.00
N ALA A 339 -24.63 -22.47 -10.36
CA ALA A 339 -24.36 -22.51 -8.94
C ALA A 339 -25.49 -21.82 -8.16
N VAL A 340 -25.98 -22.49 -7.12
CA VAL A 340 -27.08 -22.00 -6.26
C VAL A 340 -26.56 -21.90 -4.82
N ILE A 341 -26.95 -20.85 -4.13
CA ILE A 341 -26.70 -20.69 -2.70
C ILE A 341 -27.83 -21.36 -1.94
N PRO A 342 -27.56 -22.34 -1.06
CA PRO A 342 -28.60 -23.00 -0.28
C PRO A 342 -29.45 -21.98 0.51
N GLY A 343 -30.79 -22.10 0.41
CA GLY A 343 -31.70 -21.18 1.08
C GLY A 343 -32.00 -19.87 0.35
N GLN A 344 -31.29 -19.57 -0.75
CA GLN A 344 -31.54 -18.35 -1.55
C GLN A 344 -31.93 -18.72 -2.98
N ARG A 345 -33.08 -18.26 -3.44
CA ARG A 345 -33.58 -18.57 -4.80
C ARG A 345 -33.58 -17.31 -5.69
N GLY A 346 -33.00 -17.42 -6.88
CA GLY A 346 -33.13 -16.46 -7.98
C GLY A 346 -32.69 -15.03 -7.63
N LYS A 347 -33.62 -14.07 -7.67
CA LYS A 347 -33.33 -12.63 -7.47
C LYS A 347 -32.69 -12.26 -6.11
N ASN A 348 -32.85 -13.11 -5.10
CA ASN A 348 -32.35 -12.86 -3.76
C ASN A 348 -30.84 -13.06 -3.62
N ILE A 349 -30.15 -13.74 -4.56
CA ILE A 349 -28.72 -13.99 -4.51
C ILE A 349 -27.94 -12.67 -4.52
N ARG A 350 -28.30 -11.73 -5.39
CA ARG A 350 -27.68 -10.41 -5.45
C ARG A 350 -27.78 -9.66 -4.12
N GLN A 351 -28.98 -9.60 -3.55
CA GLN A 351 -29.24 -8.88 -2.31
C GLN A 351 -28.55 -9.55 -1.12
N TYR A 352 -28.48 -10.88 -1.10
CA TYR A 352 -27.75 -11.64 -0.11
C TYR A 352 -26.25 -11.35 -0.15
N LEU A 353 -25.63 -11.39 -1.33
CA LEU A 353 -24.22 -11.05 -1.52
C LEU A 353 -23.92 -9.60 -1.12
N GLN A 354 -24.79 -8.66 -1.53
CA GLN A 354 -24.66 -7.26 -1.17
C GLN A 354 -24.69 -7.04 0.36
N ASN A 355 -25.59 -7.71 1.06
CA ASN A 355 -25.70 -7.62 2.52
C ASN A 355 -24.45 -8.18 3.23
N ILE A 356 -23.91 -9.31 2.74
CA ILE A 356 -22.69 -9.88 3.30
C ILE A 356 -21.52 -8.92 3.09
N VAL A 357 -21.30 -8.47 1.87
CA VAL A 357 -20.19 -7.56 1.53
C VAL A 357 -20.31 -6.25 2.30
N SER A 358 -21.50 -5.67 2.44
CA SER A 358 -21.68 -4.44 3.23
C SER A 358 -21.31 -4.64 4.69
N ARG A 359 -21.62 -5.79 5.30
CA ARG A 359 -21.24 -6.09 6.68
C ARG A 359 -19.72 -6.31 6.82
N LEU A 360 -19.11 -7.03 5.88
CA LEU A 360 -17.66 -7.23 5.87
C LEU A 360 -16.92 -5.89 5.69
N ASN A 361 -17.41 -5.02 4.80
CA ASN A 361 -16.83 -3.71 4.57
C ASN A 361 -16.93 -2.79 5.78
N LEU A 362 -18.06 -2.84 6.49
CA LEU A 362 -18.24 -2.08 7.73
C LEU A 362 -17.20 -2.52 8.78
N PHE A 363 -17.05 -3.83 8.97
CA PHE A 363 -16.01 -4.36 9.86
C PHE A 363 -14.60 -3.96 9.41
N ALA A 364 -14.29 -4.12 8.12
CA ALA A 364 -12.99 -3.76 7.55
C ALA A 364 -12.69 -2.26 7.73
N ALA A 365 -13.67 -1.38 7.49
CA ALA A 365 -13.50 0.06 7.63
C ALA A 365 -13.16 0.48 9.06
N PHE A 366 -13.90 -0.04 10.05
CA PHE A 366 -13.62 0.23 11.45
C PHE A 366 -12.30 -0.40 11.91
N PHE A 367 -12.03 -1.64 11.49
CA PHE A 367 -10.78 -2.31 11.81
C PHE A 367 -9.58 -1.52 11.31
N LEU A 368 -9.58 -1.10 10.04
CA LEU A 368 -8.50 -0.32 9.45
C LEU A 368 -8.34 1.06 10.11
N ALA A 369 -9.45 1.73 10.45
CA ALA A 369 -9.42 3.02 11.14
C ALA A 369 -8.84 2.90 12.56
N ILE A 370 -9.27 1.90 13.34
CA ILE A 370 -8.75 1.63 14.67
C ILE A 370 -7.27 1.27 14.61
N LEU A 371 -6.90 0.40 13.68
CA LEU A 371 -5.54 -0.06 13.49
C LEU A 371 -4.59 1.09 13.11
N ALA A 372 -5.07 2.07 12.34
CA ALA A 372 -4.32 3.28 12.02
C ALA A 372 -4.15 4.22 13.23
N ALA A 373 -5.14 4.26 14.14
CA ALA A 373 -5.15 5.15 15.30
C ALA A 373 -4.35 4.59 16.49
N VAL A 374 -4.42 3.27 16.74
CA VAL A 374 -3.87 2.61 17.94
C VAL A 374 -2.39 2.92 18.21
N PRO A 375 -1.44 2.82 17.26
CA PRO A 375 -0.05 3.10 17.57
C PRO A 375 0.21 4.55 17.91
N THR A 376 -0.48 5.47 17.23
CA THR A 376 -0.37 6.90 17.55
C THR A 376 -0.87 7.18 18.98
N LEU A 377 -1.96 6.54 19.38
CA LEU A 377 -2.48 6.62 20.74
C LEU A 377 -1.51 6.02 21.77
N LEU A 378 -0.97 4.83 21.50
CA LEU A 378 -0.03 4.16 22.42
C LEU A 378 1.23 5.00 22.63
N ILE A 379 1.76 5.59 21.56
CA ILE A 379 2.92 6.48 21.60
C ILE A 379 2.64 7.71 22.45
N THR A 380 1.48 8.35 22.23
CA THR A 380 1.07 9.55 22.95
C THR A 380 0.86 9.26 24.45
N LEU A 381 0.23 8.12 24.79
CA LEU A 381 -0.01 7.68 26.16
C LEU A 381 1.28 7.25 26.88
N ALA A 382 2.22 6.65 26.18
CA ALA A 382 3.52 6.26 26.74
C ALA A 382 4.46 7.46 26.97
N GLY A 383 4.05 8.68 26.60
CA GLY A 383 4.88 9.88 26.73
C GLY A 383 6.16 9.86 25.87
N VAL A 384 6.20 8.96 24.90
CA VAL A 384 7.32 8.81 23.99
C VAL A 384 7.10 9.79 22.82
N SER A 385 8.12 10.56 22.48
CA SER A 385 8.04 11.45 21.34
C SER A 385 7.73 10.63 20.07
N ALA A 386 6.71 11.02 19.31
CA ALA A 386 6.34 10.36 18.04
C ALA A 386 7.55 10.24 17.08
N ASN A 387 8.56 11.08 17.26
CA ASN A 387 9.82 11.07 16.51
C ASN A 387 10.75 9.90 16.87
N SER A 388 10.57 9.28 18.03
CA SER A 388 11.43 8.18 18.48
C SER A 388 11.01 6.82 17.92
N ILE A 389 9.86 6.77 17.25
CA ILE A 389 9.32 5.53 16.72
C ILE A 389 9.27 5.62 15.18
N PRO A 390 10.16 4.92 14.49
CA PRO A 390 10.25 4.94 13.04
C PRO A 390 9.11 4.17 12.34
N PHE A 391 8.03 3.80 13.07
CA PHE A 391 6.98 2.95 12.53
C PHE A 391 5.60 3.61 12.62
N ALA A 392 4.99 3.85 11.46
CA ALA A 392 3.55 4.02 11.40
C ALA A 392 2.87 2.64 11.39
N ALA A 393 1.73 2.50 12.08
CA ALA A 393 0.92 1.26 12.01
C ALA A 393 0.54 0.87 10.59
N SER A 394 0.31 1.87 9.76
CA SER A 394 0.07 1.71 8.33
C SER A 394 1.18 0.94 7.62
N SER A 395 2.44 1.18 8.00
CA SER A 395 3.59 0.50 7.40
C SER A 395 3.59 -0.99 7.72
N ILE A 396 3.31 -1.37 8.96
CA ILE A 396 3.23 -2.79 9.37
C ILE A 396 2.09 -3.47 8.63
N LEU A 397 0.92 -2.82 8.57
CA LEU A 397 -0.24 -3.36 7.88
C LEU A 397 0.05 -3.58 6.39
N ILE A 398 0.63 -2.58 5.72
CA ILE A 398 1.02 -2.68 4.31
C ILE A 398 2.03 -3.83 4.12
N ALA A 399 3.03 -3.92 5.00
CA ALA A 399 4.05 -4.97 4.92
C ALA A 399 3.44 -6.37 5.07
N VAL A 400 2.57 -6.57 6.07
CA VAL A 400 1.92 -7.86 6.30
C VAL A 400 0.99 -8.24 5.15
N SER A 401 0.15 -7.30 4.69
CA SER A 401 -0.78 -7.58 3.59
C SER A 401 -0.06 -7.92 2.30
N VAL A 402 1.00 -7.19 1.94
CA VAL A 402 1.78 -7.47 0.72
C VAL A 402 2.50 -8.81 0.84
N ALA A 403 3.05 -9.13 2.03
CA ALA A 403 3.67 -10.43 2.27
C ALA A 403 2.68 -11.58 2.09
N LEU A 404 1.48 -11.48 2.68
CA LEU A 404 0.42 -12.48 2.56
C LEU A 404 -0.10 -12.59 1.12
N GLU A 405 -0.29 -11.48 0.41
CA GLU A 405 -0.69 -11.47 -1.00
C GLU A 405 0.36 -12.17 -1.87
N THR A 406 1.64 -11.90 -1.64
CA THR A 406 2.74 -12.54 -2.36
C THR A 406 2.78 -14.04 -2.10
N VAL A 407 2.63 -14.48 -0.84
CA VAL A 407 2.55 -15.90 -0.48
C VAL A 407 1.37 -16.57 -1.15
N ARG A 408 0.17 -15.97 -1.14
CA ARG A 408 -1.03 -16.49 -1.82
C ARG A 408 -0.83 -16.61 -3.33
N THR A 409 -0.15 -15.64 -3.95
CA THR A 409 0.17 -15.70 -5.39
C THR A 409 1.10 -16.88 -5.70
N ILE A 410 2.11 -17.09 -4.87
CA ILE A 410 3.01 -18.26 -5.00
C ILE A 410 2.25 -19.57 -4.84
N GLN A 411 1.35 -19.66 -3.85
CA GLN A 411 0.50 -20.82 -3.61
C GLN A 411 -0.40 -21.11 -4.81
N GLY A 412 -1.05 -20.08 -5.36
CA GLY A 412 -1.87 -20.21 -6.55
C GLY A 412 -1.09 -20.75 -7.75
N GLU A 413 0.13 -20.24 -7.99
CA GLU A 413 0.98 -20.74 -9.06
C GLU A 413 1.46 -22.20 -8.84
N MET A 414 1.64 -22.62 -7.59
CA MET A 414 1.98 -23.99 -7.24
C MET A 414 0.79 -24.93 -7.38
N SER A 415 -0.39 -24.53 -6.92
CA SER A 415 -1.64 -25.31 -7.00
C SER A 415 -2.03 -25.59 -8.45
N VAL A 416 -1.90 -24.62 -9.36
CA VAL A 416 -2.12 -24.80 -10.81
C VAL A 416 -1.23 -25.93 -11.38
N ARG A 417 -0.09 -26.20 -10.75
CA ARG A 417 0.86 -27.26 -11.16
C ARG A 417 0.71 -28.57 -10.38
N GLY A 418 -0.37 -28.71 -9.61
CA GLY A 418 -0.68 -29.92 -8.86
C GLY A 418 0.21 -30.17 -7.64
N ILE A 419 0.86 -29.12 -7.13
CA ILE A 419 1.68 -29.18 -5.93
C ILE A 419 0.95 -28.42 -4.82
N ASP A 420 0.27 -29.15 -3.93
CA ASP A 420 -0.37 -28.55 -2.77
C ASP A 420 0.68 -28.21 -1.71
N MET A 421 0.62 -27.00 -1.18
CA MET A 421 1.29 -26.63 0.05
C MET A 421 0.35 -26.99 1.22
N ASP A 422 0.72 -27.97 2.01
CA ASP A 422 0.11 -28.20 3.32
C ASP A 422 0.38 -27.00 4.21
N MET A 423 -0.58 -26.09 4.27
CA MET A 423 -0.57 -24.94 5.18
C MET A 423 -1.40 -25.20 6.45
N ASP A 424 -1.87 -26.43 6.67
CA ASP A 424 -2.61 -26.82 7.88
C ASP A 424 -1.81 -26.62 9.18
N GLY A 425 -0.52 -26.29 9.09
CA GLY A 425 0.31 -25.89 10.22
C GLY A 425 0.37 -24.39 10.52
N PHE A 426 -0.39 -23.54 9.77
CA PHE A 426 -0.43 -22.08 9.98
C PHE A 426 -1.82 -21.55 10.41
N MET A 427 -2.83 -22.43 10.50
CA MET A 427 -4.17 -22.09 11.02
C MET A 427 -4.35 -22.61 12.44
#